data_cf7c3ee42bbf71ec561601606d97b03c
#
_entry.id   cf7c3ee42bbf71ec561601606d97b03c
#
_cell.length_a   1.000
_cell.length_b   1.000
_cell.length_c   1.000
_cell.angle_alpha   90.00
_cell.angle_beta   90.00
_cell.angle_gamma   90.00
#
_symmetry.space_group_name_H-M   'P 1'
#
loop_
_entity.id
_entity.type
_entity.pdbx_description
1 polymer ?
#
loop_
_entity_poly.entity_id
_entity_poly.type
_entity_poly.pdbx_seq_one_letter_code
_entity_poly.pdbx_strand_id
1 'polypeptide(L)'
;DSIHKSREEMGLVSNPALDNAPPALAFATVAMGAFRGLVVDILWIRADKLKDEGEFFDAKQLAEWITILQPRFASVWDFQAWNMAYNISVAMPANQWQERWRWIRNGYELLRDKGIKKNPKSILLYRSLAWIFQHKIGGLSDDAHKYYKLQIVRGMRPLLGEQTDESFAALAK
;
A
#
# COMPACT_ATOMS: atom_id res chain seq x y z
N ASP A 1 18.30 -15.51 24.10
CA ASP A 1 19.25 -15.38 22.96
C ASP A 1 18.75 -16.00 21.66
N SER A 2 18.14 -17.18 21.67
CA SER A 2 17.60 -17.84 20.46
C SER A 2 16.50 -17.00 19.78
N ILE A 3 15.56 -16.44 20.54
CA ILE A 3 14.45 -15.64 20.02
C ILE A 3 14.96 -14.32 19.40
N HIS A 4 15.97 -13.70 20.01
CA HIS A 4 16.55 -12.46 19.48
C HIS A 4 17.22 -12.71 18.13
N LYS A 5 18.01 -13.78 18.03
CA LYS A 5 18.67 -14.19 16.79
C LYS A 5 17.67 -14.52 15.67
N SER A 6 16.61 -15.27 16.00
CA SER A 6 15.55 -15.55 15.03
C SER A 6 14.80 -14.28 14.56
N ARG A 7 14.63 -13.30 15.43
CA ARG A 7 14.03 -12.01 15.06
C ARG A 7 14.94 -11.20 14.14
N GLU A 8 16.26 -11.23 14.34
CA GLU A 8 17.24 -10.59 13.45
C GLU A 8 17.27 -11.28 12.09
N GLU A 9 17.34 -12.60 12.04
CA GLU A 9 17.31 -13.40 10.81
C GLU A 9 16.02 -13.17 10.01
N MET A 10 14.90 -12.98 10.70
CA MET A 10 13.61 -12.64 10.07
C MET A 10 13.47 -11.15 9.69
N GLY A 11 14.47 -10.31 10.02
CA GLY A 11 14.42 -8.88 9.77
C GLY A 11 13.33 -8.15 10.57
N LEU A 12 12.95 -8.69 11.73
CA LEU A 12 11.93 -8.11 12.62
C LEU A 12 12.50 -7.11 13.62
N VAL A 13 13.83 -6.98 13.69
CA VAL A 13 14.52 -5.99 14.52
C VAL A 13 14.77 -4.76 13.68
N SER A 14 14.17 -3.65 14.06
CA SER A 14 14.26 -2.37 13.32
C SER A 14 15.46 -1.50 13.74
N ASN A 15 16.14 -1.83 14.85
CA ASN A 15 17.34 -1.14 15.31
C ASN A 15 18.47 -2.17 15.55
N PRO A 16 19.71 -1.89 15.10
CA PRO A 16 20.87 -2.62 15.58
C PRO A 16 20.94 -2.49 17.11
N ALA A 17 21.35 -3.56 17.74
CA ALA A 17 21.35 -3.71 19.19
C ALA A 17 21.91 -2.47 19.91
N LEU A 18 21.12 -1.94 20.84
CA LEU A 18 21.52 -0.91 21.79
C LEU A 18 22.43 -1.49 22.91
N ASP A 19 23.06 -2.64 22.65
CA ASP A 19 23.82 -3.39 23.65
C ASP A 19 24.99 -2.63 24.28
N ASN A 20 25.46 -1.55 23.61
CA ASN A 20 26.49 -0.67 24.11
C ASN A 20 26.01 0.78 24.33
N ALA A 21 24.70 1.02 24.30
CA ALA A 21 24.19 2.37 24.51
C ALA A 21 24.09 2.70 26.00
N PRO A 22 24.35 3.98 26.41
CA PRO A 22 24.07 4.42 27.76
C PRO A 22 22.62 4.08 28.18
N PRO A 23 22.38 3.67 29.45
CA PRO A 23 21.02 3.28 29.91
C PRO A 23 19.94 4.34 29.65
N ALA A 24 20.30 5.62 29.76
CA ALA A 24 19.38 6.72 29.43
C ALA A 24 18.96 6.75 27.96
N LEU A 25 19.87 6.44 27.03
CA LEU A 25 19.56 6.38 25.59
C LEU A 25 18.74 5.15 25.24
N ALA A 26 19.04 4.02 25.84
CA ALA A 26 18.26 2.80 25.70
C ALA A 26 16.81 3.01 26.20
N PHE A 27 16.65 3.60 27.39
CA PHE A 27 15.33 3.94 27.94
C PHE A 27 14.56 4.93 27.04
N ALA A 28 15.21 6.00 26.58
CA ALA A 28 14.59 6.98 25.67
C ALA A 28 14.12 6.32 24.37
N THR A 29 14.91 5.42 23.79
CA THR A 29 14.55 4.71 22.56
C THR A 29 13.36 3.78 22.76
N VAL A 30 13.29 3.07 23.87
CA VAL A 30 12.15 2.20 24.22
C VAL A 30 10.91 3.04 24.51
N ALA A 31 11.03 4.12 25.27
CA ALA A 31 9.92 5.02 25.60
C ALA A 31 9.37 5.69 24.33
N MET A 32 10.23 6.20 23.46
CA MET A 32 9.80 6.77 22.16
C MET A 32 9.18 5.72 21.25
N GLY A 33 9.65 4.47 21.29
CA GLY A 33 9.05 3.37 20.53
C GLY A 33 7.63 3.05 21.00
N ALA A 34 7.40 2.99 22.30
CA ALA A 34 6.07 2.77 22.89
C ALA A 34 5.14 3.95 22.61
N PHE A 35 5.63 5.18 22.75
CA PHE A 35 4.86 6.39 22.45
C PHE A 35 4.46 6.47 20.98
N ARG A 36 5.36 6.10 20.07
CA ARG A 36 5.06 6.01 18.63
C ARG A 36 3.93 5.02 18.33
N GLY A 37 3.90 3.86 19.01
CA GLY A 37 2.81 2.90 18.91
C GLY A 37 1.47 3.51 19.29
N LEU A 38 1.40 4.16 20.46
CA LEU A 38 0.19 4.84 20.93
C LEU A 38 -0.31 5.91 19.94
N VAL A 39 0.60 6.72 19.39
CA VAL A 39 0.23 7.72 18.36
C VAL A 39 -0.34 7.05 17.14
N VAL A 40 0.25 5.95 16.66
CA VAL A 40 -0.25 5.19 15.52
C VAL A 40 -1.64 4.62 15.78
N ASP A 41 -1.89 4.08 16.97
CA ASP A 41 -3.21 3.54 17.34
C ASP A 41 -4.29 4.64 17.32
N ILE A 42 -3.99 5.81 17.88
CA ILE A 42 -4.91 6.96 17.85
C ILE A 42 -5.17 7.42 16.41
N LEU A 43 -4.12 7.55 15.59
CA LEU A 43 -4.25 7.94 14.19
C LEU A 43 -5.06 6.91 13.39
N TRP A 44 -4.88 5.62 13.68
CA TRP A 44 -5.60 4.53 13.01
C TRP A 44 -7.11 4.58 13.31
N ILE A 45 -7.48 4.67 14.60
CA ILE A 45 -8.87 4.79 15.02
C ILE A 45 -9.53 6.01 14.36
N ARG A 46 -8.82 7.14 14.31
CA ARG A 46 -9.34 8.35 13.67
C ARG A 46 -9.47 8.23 12.16
N ALA A 47 -8.50 7.60 11.49
CA ALA A 47 -8.55 7.38 10.04
C ALA A 47 -9.71 6.47 9.63
N ASP A 48 -9.97 5.42 10.42
CA ASP A 48 -11.09 4.50 10.18
C ASP A 48 -12.43 5.21 10.37
N LYS A 49 -12.56 6.01 11.43
CA LYS A 49 -13.75 6.84 11.67
C LYS A 49 -14.01 7.84 10.53
N LEU A 50 -13.00 8.58 10.09
CA LEU A 50 -13.12 9.52 8.96
C LEU A 50 -13.53 8.83 7.66
N LYS A 51 -13.03 7.61 7.42
CA LYS A 51 -13.47 6.79 6.27
C LYS A 51 -14.96 6.48 6.36
N ASP A 52 -15.47 6.09 7.54
CA ASP A 52 -16.87 5.76 7.74
C ASP A 52 -17.79 7.00 7.66
N GLU A 53 -17.27 8.18 7.98
CA GLU A 53 -17.93 9.48 7.81
C GLU A 53 -17.89 9.99 6.35
N GLY A 54 -17.16 9.32 5.45
CA GLY A 54 -16.99 9.73 4.04
C GLY A 54 -15.89 10.76 3.81
N GLU A 55 -15.15 11.12 4.85
CA GLU A 55 -14.02 12.07 4.80
C GLU A 55 -12.74 11.39 4.28
N PHE A 56 -12.81 10.89 3.06
CA PHE A 56 -11.79 9.99 2.48
C PHE A 56 -10.41 10.64 2.31
N PHE A 57 -10.35 11.94 2.06
CA PHE A 57 -9.10 12.67 1.90
C PHE A 57 -8.38 12.84 3.24
N ASP A 58 -9.11 13.14 4.30
CA ASP A 58 -8.57 13.27 5.64
C ASP A 58 -8.13 11.90 6.19
N ALA A 59 -8.92 10.85 5.94
CA ALA A 59 -8.53 9.48 6.24
C ALA A 59 -7.21 9.08 5.54
N LYS A 60 -7.05 9.46 4.25
CA LYS A 60 -5.81 9.23 3.49
C LYS A 60 -4.62 9.97 4.12
N GLN A 61 -4.80 11.22 4.53
CA GLN A 61 -3.74 12.02 5.18
C GLN A 61 -3.23 11.34 6.46
N LEU A 62 -4.14 10.88 7.32
CA LEU A 62 -3.76 10.18 8.55
C LEU A 62 -3.04 8.86 8.25
N ALA A 63 -3.52 8.09 7.25
CA ALA A 63 -2.86 6.86 6.81
C ALA A 63 -1.43 7.13 6.29
N GLU A 64 -1.18 8.23 5.60
CA GLU A 64 0.16 8.64 5.18
C GLU A 64 1.08 8.87 6.39
N TRP A 65 0.62 9.53 7.44
CA TRP A 65 1.39 9.73 8.66
C TRP A 65 1.72 8.40 9.36
N ILE A 66 0.75 7.47 9.41
CA ILE A 66 0.98 6.15 9.98
C ILE A 66 2.06 5.40 9.18
N THR A 67 2.06 5.46 7.83
CA THR A 67 3.09 4.80 7.02
C THR A 67 4.49 5.36 7.23
N ILE A 68 4.61 6.63 7.60
CA ILE A 68 5.88 7.26 7.99
C ILE A 68 6.33 6.76 9.35
N LEU A 69 5.42 6.73 10.33
CA LEU A 69 5.72 6.31 11.69
C LEU A 69 5.99 4.80 11.80
N GLN A 70 5.20 3.98 11.10
CA GLN A 70 5.32 2.51 11.10
C GLN A 70 5.26 1.93 9.68
N PRO A 71 6.33 2.01 8.89
CA PRO A 71 6.35 1.55 7.49
C PRO A 71 6.15 0.03 7.34
N ARG A 72 6.34 -0.75 8.41
CA ARG A 72 6.09 -2.20 8.43
C ARG A 72 4.66 -2.58 8.87
N PHE A 73 3.78 -1.62 9.06
CA PHE A 73 2.38 -1.87 9.37
C PHE A 73 1.59 -2.10 8.08
N ALA A 74 1.57 -3.36 7.60
CA ALA A 74 0.99 -3.74 6.31
C ALA A 74 -0.47 -3.29 6.14
N SER A 75 -1.28 -3.38 7.20
CA SER A 75 -2.72 -3.04 7.15
C SER A 75 -2.98 -1.58 6.78
N VAL A 76 -2.10 -0.64 7.13
CA VAL A 76 -2.29 0.76 6.77
C VAL A 76 -2.00 1.02 5.29
N TRP A 77 -1.06 0.28 4.68
CA TRP A 77 -0.84 0.34 3.24
C TRP A 77 -2.03 -0.20 2.46
N ASP A 78 -2.59 -1.31 2.93
CA ASP A 78 -3.82 -1.90 2.38
C ASP A 78 -4.99 -0.93 2.47
N PHE A 79 -5.26 -0.40 3.67
CA PHE A 79 -6.30 0.61 3.91
C PHE A 79 -6.17 1.82 2.97
N GLN A 80 -4.97 2.38 2.86
CA GLN A 80 -4.73 3.58 2.04
C GLN A 80 -4.95 3.29 0.55
N ALA A 81 -4.45 2.15 0.06
CA ALA A 81 -4.63 1.76 -1.33
C ALA A 81 -6.11 1.48 -1.66
N TRP A 82 -6.81 0.77 -0.75
CA TRP A 82 -8.24 0.52 -0.88
C TRP A 82 -9.04 1.82 -0.89
N ASN A 83 -8.76 2.72 0.05
CA ASN A 83 -9.42 4.03 0.13
C ASN A 83 -9.27 4.82 -1.17
N MET A 84 -8.07 4.87 -1.75
CA MET A 84 -7.85 5.53 -3.03
C MET A 84 -8.59 4.84 -4.18
N ALA A 85 -8.48 3.52 -4.29
CA ALA A 85 -8.99 2.76 -5.43
C ALA A 85 -10.52 2.58 -5.40
N TYR A 86 -11.15 2.54 -4.23
CA TYR A 86 -12.58 2.22 -4.09
C TYR A 86 -13.43 3.34 -3.52
N ASN A 87 -12.91 4.19 -2.63
CA ASN A 87 -13.67 5.29 -2.05
C ASN A 87 -13.44 6.60 -2.81
N ILE A 88 -12.22 7.10 -2.84
CA ILE A 88 -11.92 8.38 -3.49
C ILE A 88 -12.22 8.31 -5.00
N SER A 89 -11.84 7.20 -5.67
CA SER A 89 -12.09 7.08 -7.11
C SER A 89 -13.56 7.18 -7.48
N VAL A 90 -14.47 6.59 -6.68
CA VAL A 90 -15.92 6.63 -6.96
C VAL A 90 -16.58 7.92 -6.45
N ALA A 91 -15.95 8.64 -5.53
CA ALA A 91 -16.39 9.99 -5.14
C ALA A 91 -16.18 11.01 -6.28
N MET A 92 -15.29 10.72 -7.24
CA MET A 92 -15.15 11.55 -8.44
C MET A 92 -16.34 11.38 -9.37
N PRO A 93 -16.83 12.47 -10.04
CA PRO A 93 -17.93 12.42 -11.00
C PRO A 93 -17.74 11.32 -12.05
N ALA A 94 -18.83 10.68 -12.47
CA ALA A 94 -18.79 9.55 -13.41
C ALA A 94 -18.16 9.89 -14.78
N ASN A 95 -18.27 11.14 -15.22
CA ASN A 95 -17.68 11.64 -16.46
C ASN A 95 -16.17 12.00 -16.34
N GLN A 96 -15.59 11.97 -15.15
CA GLN A 96 -14.18 12.26 -14.90
C GLN A 96 -13.34 10.96 -14.84
N TRP A 97 -13.33 10.17 -15.91
CA TRP A 97 -12.65 8.87 -15.98
C TRP A 97 -11.16 8.96 -15.72
N GLN A 98 -10.51 10.07 -16.15
CA GLN A 98 -9.08 10.33 -15.95
C GLN A 98 -8.75 10.49 -14.46
N GLU A 99 -9.59 11.24 -13.72
CA GLU A 99 -9.40 11.44 -12.28
C GLU A 99 -9.65 10.14 -11.51
N ARG A 100 -10.72 9.40 -11.84
CA ARG A 100 -10.98 8.08 -11.28
C ARG A 100 -9.78 7.15 -11.49
N TRP A 101 -9.26 7.09 -12.72
CA TRP A 101 -8.08 6.30 -13.06
C TRP A 101 -6.85 6.74 -12.27
N ARG A 102 -6.62 8.04 -12.10
CA ARG A 102 -5.49 8.56 -11.33
C ARG A 102 -5.51 8.04 -9.90
N TRP A 103 -6.66 8.00 -9.25
CA TRP A 103 -6.79 7.47 -7.89
C TRP A 103 -6.61 5.96 -7.82
N ILE A 104 -7.15 5.20 -8.76
CA ILE A 104 -6.94 3.75 -8.85
C ILE A 104 -5.46 3.44 -9.07
N ARG A 105 -4.81 4.17 -9.99
CA ARG A 105 -3.38 4.03 -10.27
C ARG A 105 -2.54 4.33 -9.04
N ASN A 106 -2.79 5.44 -8.36
CA ASN A 106 -2.10 5.79 -7.13
C ASN A 106 -2.25 4.70 -6.06
N GLY A 107 -3.41 4.05 -5.95
CA GLY A 107 -3.66 2.96 -5.02
C GLY A 107 -2.80 1.73 -5.31
N TYR A 108 -2.80 1.21 -6.55
CA TYR A 108 -2.00 0.03 -6.86
C TYR A 108 -0.49 0.33 -6.90
N GLU A 109 -0.07 1.51 -7.35
CA GLU A 109 1.33 1.94 -7.31
C GLU A 109 1.84 2.09 -5.87
N LEU A 110 1.00 2.58 -4.96
CA LEU A 110 1.34 2.64 -3.54
C LEU A 110 1.67 1.24 -2.99
N LEU A 111 0.85 0.23 -3.30
CA LEU A 111 1.10 -1.15 -2.88
C LEU A 111 2.37 -1.71 -3.53
N ARG A 112 2.47 -1.62 -4.87
CA ARG A 112 3.58 -2.19 -5.64
C ARG A 112 4.92 -1.57 -5.28
N ASP A 113 4.99 -0.24 -5.25
CA ASP A 113 6.26 0.49 -5.22
C ASP A 113 6.72 0.83 -3.81
N LYS A 114 5.81 0.88 -2.84
CA LYS A 114 6.10 1.26 -1.45
C LYS A 114 5.70 0.18 -0.45
N GLY A 115 4.43 -0.20 -0.40
CA GLY A 115 3.89 -1.09 0.62
C GLY A 115 4.58 -2.46 0.61
N ILE A 116 4.62 -3.13 -0.54
CA ILE A 116 5.27 -4.44 -0.70
C ILE A 116 6.78 -4.35 -0.48
N LYS A 117 7.44 -3.29 -0.96
CA LYS A 117 8.88 -3.11 -0.72
C LYS A 117 9.23 -2.98 0.77
N LYS A 118 8.35 -2.38 1.58
CA LYS A 118 8.52 -2.28 3.03
C LYS A 118 8.05 -3.53 3.77
N ASN A 119 7.18 -4.33 3.17
CA ASN A 119 6.56 -5.52 3.75
C ASN A 119 6.59 -6.70 2.76
N PRO A 120 7.76 -7.18 2.32
CA PRO A 120 7.88 -8.13 1.20
C PRO A 120 7.29 -9.51 1.49
N LYS A 121 7.06 -9.86 2.76
CA LYS A 121 6.45 -11.12 3.19
C LYS A 121 4.95 -10.99 3.50
N SER A 122 4.36 -9.82 3.29
CA SER A 122 2.93 -9.60 3.61
C SER A 122 2.02 -10.12 2.51
N ILE A 123 1.44 -11.30 2.69
CA ILE A 123 0.44 -11.88 1.78
C ILE A 123 -0.75 -10.93 1.58
N LEU A 124 -1.12 -10.17 2.63
CA LEU A 124 -2.19 -9.17 2.55
C LEU A 124 -1.98 -8.22 1.38
N LEU A 125 -0.79 -7.61 1.28
CA LEU A 125 -0.52 -6.59 0.27
C LEU A 125 -0.50 -7.15 -1.16
N TYR A 126 0.04 -8.35 -1.36
CA TYR A 126 -0.01 -9.02 -2.66
C TYR A 126 -1.45 -9.36 -3.07
N ARG A 127 -2.25 -9.87 -2.12
CA ARG A 127 -3.67 -10.15 -2.35
C ARG A 127 -4.45 -8.87 -2.70
N SER A 128 -4.22 -7.79 -1.97
CA SER A 128 -4.90 -6.51 -2.21
C SER A 128 -4.51 -5.90 -3.56
N LEU A 129 -3.24 -6.00 -3.93
CA LEU A 129 -2.78 -5.60 -5.26
C LEU A 129 -3.47 -6.41 -6.36
N ALA A 130 -3.47 -7.74 -6.24
CA ALA A 130 -4.16 -8.63 -7.19
C ALA A 130 -5.66 -8.33 -7.27
N TRP A 131 -6.30 -8.05 -6.14
CA TRP A 131 -7.72 -7.71 -6.09
C TRP A 131 -8.05 -6.41 -6.81
N ILE A 132 -7.23 -5.37 -6.68
CA ILE A 132 -7.42 -4.11 -7.42
C ILE A 132 -7.36 -4.39 -8.93
N PHE A 133 -6.38 -5.19 -9.40
CA PHE A 133 -6.28 -5.54 -10.81
C PHE A 133 -7.47 -6.38 -11.29
N GLN A 134 -7.86 -7.41 -10.54
CA GLN A 134 -8.92 -8.33 -10.94
C GLN A 134 -10.30 -7.67 -10.85
N HIS A 135 -10.61 -7.02 -9.74
CA HIS A 135 -11.96 -6.55 -9.44
C HIS A 135 -12.20 -5.12 -9.93
N LYS A 136 -11.29 -4.17 -9.59
CA LYS A 136 -11.50 -2.75 -9.91
C LYS A 136 -11.18 -2.44 -11.37
N ILE A 137 -10.08 -2.98 -11.88
CA ILE A 137 -9.61 -2.69 -13.26
C ILE A 137 -10.20 -3.71 -14.24
N GLY A 138 -10.09 -5.00 -13.93
CA GLY A 138 -10.55 -6.11 -14.78
C GLY A 138 -12.06 -6.35 -14.75
N GLY A 139 -12.74 -5.93 -13.67
CA GLY A 139 -14.17 -6.10 -13.49
C GLY A 139 -15.02 -5.28 -14.47
N LEU A 140 -16.34 -5.39 -14.31
CA LEU A 140 -17.35 -4.69 -15.12
C LEU A 140 -18.25 -3.76 -14.29
N SER A 141 -18.03 -3.71 -12.98
CA SER A 141 -18.89 -3.01 -12.03
C SER A 141 -18.74 -1.49 -12.04
N ASP A 142 -17.64 -0.97 -12.61
CA ASP A 142 -17.40 0.48 -12.72
C ASP A 142 -17.64 0.93 -14.17
N ASP A 143 -18.41 1.99 -14.37
CA ASP A 143 -18.77 2.49 -15.72
C ASP A 143 -17.54 2.86 -16.56
N ALA A 144 -16.44 3.25 -15.91
CA ALA A 144 -15.18 3.59 -16.57
C ALA A 144 -14.25 2.38 -16.79
N HIS A 145 -14.69 1.15 -16.54
CA HIS A 145 -13.85 -0.06 -16.60
C HIS A 145 -13.11 -0.24 -17.94
N LYS A 146 -13.74 0.13 -19.07
CA LYS A 146 -13.11 0.06 -20.40
C LYS A 146 -11.92 1.01 -20.51
N TYR A 147 -12.05 2.20 -19.93
CA TYR A 147 -10.96 3.18 -19.87
C TYR A 147 -9.79 2.66 -19.03
N TYR A 148 -10.05 2.05 -17.88
CA TYR A 148 -9.00 1.49 -17.01
C TYR A 148 -8.21 0.38 -17.71
N LYS A 149 -8.92 -0.55 -18.38
CA LYS A 149 -8.30 -1.62 -19.18
C LYS A 149 -7.41 -1.05 -20.29
N LEU A 150 -7.91 -0.04 -21.01
CA LEU A 150 -7.13 0.65 -22.04
C LEU A 150 -5.85 1.29 -21.48
N GLN A 151 -5.91 1.90 -20.29
CA GLN A 151 -4.74 2.50 -19.67
C GLN A 151 -3.69 1.45 -19.25
N ILE A 152 -4.13 0.29 -18.75
CA ILE A 152 -3.21 -0.83 -18.46
C ILE A 152 -2.54 -1.32 -19.75
N VAL A 153 -3.30 -1.57 -20.81
CA VAL A 153 -2.74 -2.01 -22.10
C VAL A 153 -1.72 -1.01 -22.63
N ARG A 154 -2.03 0.29 -22.58
CA ARG A 154 -1.09 1.34 -22.99
C ARG A 154 0.20 1.36 -22.16
N GLY A 155 0.07 1.16 -20.85
CA GLY A 155 1.23 1.07 -19.94
C GLY A 155 2.08 -0.18 -20.13
N MET A 156 1.46 -1.29 -20.53
CA MET A 156 2.15 -2.58 -20.77
C MET A 156 2.80 -2.66 -22.16
N ARG A 157 2.28 -1.91 -23.14
CA ARG A 157 2.77 -1.97 -24.53
C ARG A 157 4.29 -1.79 -24.68
N PRO A 158 4.96 -0.84 -23.99
CA PRO A 158 6.40 -0.71 -24.06
C PRO A 158 7.18 -1.92 -23.54
N LEU A 159 6.56 -2.70 -22.63
CA LEU A 159 7.17 -3.90 -22.03
C LEU A 159 6.94 -5.14 -22.86
N LEU A 160 5.77 -5.25 -23.51
CA LEU A 160 5.36 -6.43 -24.28
C LEU A 160 5.79 -6.34 -25.75
N GLY A 161 6.20 -5.15 -26.23
CA GLY A 161 6.55 -4.94 -27.64
C GLY A 161 5.33 -4.99 -28.56
N GLU A 162 5.55 -5.27 -29.84
CA GLU A 162 4.45 -5.52 -30.78
C GLU A 162 3.79 -6.85 -30.43
N GLN A 163 2.46 -6.85 -30.41
CA GLN A 163 1.65 -8.03 -30.08
C GLN A 163 1.54 -8.95 -31.30
N THR A 164 2.66 -9.61 -31.64
CA THR A 164 2.74 -10.64 -32.66
C THR A 164 2.82 -12.02 -32.00
N ASP A 165 2.42 -13.07 -32.71
CA ASP A 165 2.53 -14.46 -32.21
C ASP A 165 3.99 -14.79 -31.84
N GLU A 166 4.96 -14.21 -32.53
CA GLU A 166 6.39 -14.38 -32.24
C GLU A 166 6.80 -13.71 -30.92
N SER A 167 6.27 -12.52 -30.62
CA SER A 167 6.53 -11.82 -29.35
C SER A 167 5.93 -12.55 -28.17
N PHE A 168 4.73 -13.13 -28.29
CA PHE A 168 4.13 -13.96 -27.24
C PHE A 168 4.90 -15.27 -27.03
N ALA A 169 5.38 -15.92 -28.09
CA ALA A 169 6.21 -17.11 -28.00
C ALA A 169 7.57 -16.83 -27.31
N ALA A 170 8.12 -15.63 -27.48
CA ALA A 170 9.34 -15.20 -26.81
C ALA A 170 9.15 -14.95 -25.29
N LEU A 171 7.97 -14.46 -24.88
CA LEU A 171 7.63 -14.24 -23.46
C LEU A 171 7.32 -15.54 -22.71
N ALA A 172 7.00 -16.62 -23.42
CA ALA A 172 6.71 -17.94 -22.86
C ALA A 172 7.95 -18.79 -22.57
N LYS A 173 9.15 -18.33 -22.93
CA LYS A 173 10.45 -18.97 -22.68
C LYS A 173 11.14 -18.36 -21.47
#